data_f5fbec689bb5e3f6752aa92146b58513
#
_entry.id   f5fbec689bb5e3f6752aa92146b58513
#
_cell.length_a   1.000
_cell.length_b   1.000
_cell.length_c   1.000
_cell.angle_alpha   90.00
_cell.angle_beta   90.00
_cell.angle_gamma   90.00
#
_symmetry.space_group_name_H-M   'P 1'
#
loop_
_entity.id
_entity.type
_entity.pdbx_description
1 polymer ?
#
loop_
_entity_poly.entity_id
_entity_poly.type
_entity_poly.pdbx_seq_one_letter_code
_entity_poly.pdbx_strand_id
1 'polypeptide(L)'
;MRFERRRLVVLLALAMATAGCEGGGDTADSMVTTSPEADATTTSTDGRPASFREVQPAVIQIVAQGTFRDPELGFSDGSGAGSGFVVSPEGLGVTNNHVVAGAATLEVFVGGETDPSYNATIVGVSECNDLALIDISESQPLPYLDWYEGDITPGLAVYAAGFPLGDPEFTLTSGIVSKARAGGDLTGTSSIDHTIEHDANIQPGNSGGPLVGEDGTVVAVNYAGGAVATTTAQFYGIASDLAEPVITRLMDGDFETLGINGWAVFDEAAAISGVWVAGVTAGSPAADADILPGDIITSMNGLPVGTDGTFKDYCDVIRTAGASPIAVDVLRYDTSEVLRGEINGSQPLELAFSFADEIEDEVSVDDSGDVATYVDYQSIVDDTGSIVIEVPAEWSDIDAAPATDEAGEPIPYILAATDRQAWTDSFDVPGVLFAKLGQTGDIPSTLLEYGDFSGSCTDLGLVDYSDPVFTGQYQVWDACGGTATAIVVLAAVPVDGSYTALMLVQVVSEADLEALDRIFQTFNVIG
;
A
#
# COMPACT_ATOMS: atom_id res chain seq x y z
N MET A 1 5.21 17.05 -21.75
CA MET A 1 4.61 18.04 -20.84
C MET A 1 4.62 17.42 -19.46
N ARG A 2 5.17 18.11 -18.47
CA ARG A 2 5.25 17.56 -17.10
C ARG A 2 3.89 17.70 -16.43
N PHE A 3 3.27 16.57 -16.08
CA PHE A 3 2.09 16.55 -15.23
C PHE A 3 2.50 16.97 -13.81
N GLU A 4 1.92 18.02 -13.28
CA GLU A 4 1.96 18.32 -11.85
C GLU A 4 0.97 17.38 -11.15
N ARG A 5 1.50 16.35 -10.55
CA ARG A 5 0.73 15.46 -9.69
C ARG A 5 0.32 16.22 -8.43
N ARG A 6 -0.98 16.39 -8.23
CA ARG A 6 -1.52 16.92 -6.98
C ARG A 6 -1.24 15.90 -5.87
N ARG A 7 -0.63 16.39 -4.81
CA ARG A 7 -0.10 15.65 -3.68
C ARG A 7 -1.24 15.17 -2.78
N LEU A 8 -1.26 13.88 -2.51
CA LEU A 8 -1.95 13.30 -1.36
C LEU A 8 -1.31 13.91 -0.10
N VAL A 9 -2.06 14.69 0.66
CA VAL A 9 -1.51 15.39 1.82
C VAL A 9 -1.73 14.53 3.04
N VAL A 10 -0.72 13.73 3.39
CA VAL A 10 -0.51 13.30 4.77
C VAL A 10 0.38 14.35 5.43
N LEU A 11 -0.18 15.14 6.34
CA LEU A 11 0.51 16.19 7.05
C LEU A 11 1.54 15.59 8.02
N LEU A 12 2.79 15.46 7.58
CA LEU A 12 3.93 15.37 8.47
C LEU A 12 4.57 16.76 8.57
N ALA A 13 4.25 17.51 9.63
CA ALA A 13 4.82 18.81 9.89
C ALA A 13 6.24 18.67 10.45
N LEU A 14 7.25 18.85 9.60
CA LEU A 14 8.63 19.01 10.03
C LEU A 14 8.88 20.50 10.31
N ALA A 15 8.86 20.92 11.58
CA ALA A 15 9.22 22.26 12.01
C ALA A 15 10.74 22.32 12.25
N MET A 16 11.49 22.91 11.31
CA MET A 16 12.87 23.34 11.55
C MET A 16 12.83 24.70 12.26
N ALA A 17 13.28 24.72 13.53
CA ALA A 17 13.57 25.95 14.25
C ALA A 17 15.08 26.21 14.18
N THR A 18 15.49 27.24 13.43
CA THR A 18 16.82 27.80 13.48
C THR A 18 16.90 28.79 14.65
N ALA A 19 17.69 28.49 15.66
CA ALA A 19 18.08 29.47 16.68
C ALA A 19 19.56 29.73 16.57
N GLY A 20 19.92 30.99 16.23
CA GLY A 20 21.28 31.50 16.27
C GLY A 20 21.71 31.77 17.70
N CYS A 21 22.95 31.46 18.00
CA CYS A 21 23.64 31.91 19.22
C CYS A 21 24.74 32.88 18.87
N GLU A 22 24.67 34.11 19.40
CA GLU A 22 25.78 35.02 19.56
C GLU A 22 26.35 34.90 20.97
N GLY A 23 27.67 35.09 21.03
CA GLY A 23 28.57 34.73 22.09
C GLY A 23 28.67 35.61 23.31
N GLY A 24 29.58 35.22 24.17
CA GLY A 24 30.16 36.05 25.25
C GLY A 24 30.79 35.32 26.41
N GLY A 25 32.13 35.27 26.43
CA GLY A 25 32.96 35.63 27.56
C GLY A 25 33.32 34.63 28.66
N ASP A 26 34.56 34.23 28.61
CA ASP A 26 35.51 33.82 29.66
C ASP A 26 35.08 33.79 31.13
N THR A 27 35.35 32.64 31.81
CA THR A 27 36.24 32.59 33.00
C THR A 27 36.67 31.13 33.26
N ALA A 28 37.99 30.93 33.32
CA ALA A 28 38.64 29.70 33.74
C ALA A 28 38.43 29.49 35.26
N ASP A 29 37.99 28.30 35.64
CA ASP A 29 38.24 27.78 36.98
C ASP A 29 38.65 26.30 36.90
N SER A 30 39.81 26.03 37.45
CA SER A 30 40.46 24.74 37.45
C SER A 30 39.77 23.79 38.43
N MET A 31 39.21 22.69 37.95
CA MET A 31 38.82 21.58 38.80
C MET A 31 39.50 20.28 38.39
N VAL A 32 40.10 19.75 39.40
CA VAL A 32 40.74 18.47 39.63
C VAL A 32 40.13 17.35 38.78
N THR A 33 40.92 16.77 37.89
CA THR A 33 40.68 15.50 37.22
C THR A 33 40.86 14.36 38.21
N THR A 34 39.73 13.80 38.67
CA THR A 34 39.72 12.40 39.10
C THR A 34 39.29 11.60 37.89
N SER A 35 40.20 10.84 37.30
CA SER A 35 39.88 9.79 36.34
C SER A 35 38.85 8.84 36.97
N PRO A 36 37.73 8.51 36.29
CA PRO A 36 36.98 7.33 36.69
C PRO A 36 37.86 6.11 36.41
N GLU A 37 38.01 5.29 37.41
CA GLU A 37 38.50 3.94 37.30
C GLU A 37 37.65 3.24 36.22
N ALA A 38 38.31 2.66 35.23
CA ALA A 38 37.66 1.81 34.26
C ALA A 38 37.07 0.61 35.04
N ASP A 39 35.74 0.62 35.16
CA ASP A 39 34.98 -0.50 35.69
C ASP A 39 35.24 -1.69 34.74
N ALA A 40 35.79 -2.76 35.27
CA ALA A 40 36.11 -3.94 34.49
C ALA A 40 34.80 -4.52 33.97
N THR A 41 34.61 -4.49 32.68
CA THR A 41 33.51 -5.16 31.95
C THR A 41 33.51 -6.64 32.37
N THR A 42 32.57 -7.01 33.22
CA THR A 42 32.30 -8.42 33.52
C THR A 42 31.34 -8.94 32.48
N THR A 43 31.85 -9.21 31.27
CA THR A 43 31.10 -10.02 30.31
C THR A 43 30.85 -11.39 30.97
N SER A 44 29.58 -11.80 31.00
CA SER A 44 29.22 -13.14 31.38
C SER A 44 29.96 -14.14 30.47
N THR A 45 30.40 -15.27 31.00
CA THR A 45 31.19 -16.27 30.27
C THR A 45 30.42 -16.96 29.14
N ASP A 46 29.15 -16.65 28.95
CA ASP A 46 28.23 -17.22 27.96
C ASP A 46 27.76 -16.25 26.84
N GLY A 47 28.35 -15.06 26.76
CA GLY A 47 28.04 -14.09 25.69
C GLY A 47 26.82 -13.20 25.91
N ARG A 48 26.18 -13.28 27.08
CA ARG A 48 25.03 -12.45 27.46
C ARG A 48 25.45 -11.17 28.15
N PRO A 49 24.82 -10.04 27.87
CA PRO A 49 25.04 -8.80 28.61
C PRO A 49 24.48 -8.94 30.04
N ALA A 50 25.15 -8.34 31.01
CA ALA A 50 24.68 -8.26 32.38
C ALA A 50 23.94 -6.96 32.70
N SER A 51 23.89 -6.03 31.74
CA SER A 51 23.19 -4.75 31.87
C SER A 51 22.92 -4.12 30.51
N PHE A 52 22.01 -3.14 30.47
CA PHE A 52 21.70 -2.36 29.25
C PHE A 52 22.95 -1.67 28.63
N ARG A 53 24.03 -1.48 29.38
CA ARG A 53 25.27 -0.86 28.90
C ARG A 53 26.12 -1.79 28.03
N GLU A 54 25.82 -3.07 28.07
CA GLU A 54 26.58 -4.13 27.42
C GLU A 54 25.85 -4.75 26.24
N VAL A 55 24.64 -4.22 25.87
CA VAL A 55 23.80 -4.81 24.81
C VAL A 55 24.31 -4.53 23.39
N GLN A 56 25.10 -3.49 23.18
CA GLN A 56 25.57 -3.08 21.85
C GLN A 56 26.07 -4.23 20.97
N PRO A 57 26.90 -5.17 21.45
CA PRO A 57 27.42 -6.25 20.60
C PRO A 57 26.36 -7.25 20.12
N ALA A 58 25.16 -7.23 20.70
CA ALA A 58 24.03 -8.07 20.27
C ALA A 58 22.97 -7.29 19.48
N VAL A 59 23.13 -5.98 19.32
CA VAL A 59 22.23 -5.12 18.50
C VAL A 59 22.78 -5.05 17.08
N ILE A 60 21.90 -5.15 16.09
CA ILE A 60 22.28 -5.16 14.68
C ILE A 60 21.64 -4.01 13.93
N GLN A 61 22.38 -3.44 12.97
CA GLN A 61 21.84 -2.60 11.92
C GLN A 61 21.53 -3.49 10.72
N ILE A 62 20.38 -3.25 10.10
CA ILE A 62 19.92 -3.97 8.92
C ILE A 62 19.77 -2.95 7.78
N VAL A 63 20.39 -3.26 6.64
CA VAL A 63 20.20 -2.54 5.39
C VAL A 63 19.50 -3.48 4.42
N ALA A 64 18.23 -3.21 4.16
CA ALA A 64 17.40 -3.96 3.23
C ALA A 64 17.41 -3.26 1.87
N GLN A 65 17.80 -3.97 0.82
CA GLN A 65 17.79 -3.45 -0.55
C GLN A 65 16.72 -4.18 -1.36
N GLY A 66 15.91 -3.41 -2.10
CA GLY A 66 14.85 -3.97 -2.93
C GLY A 66 14.16 -2.89 -3.76
N THR A 67 13.19 -3.30 -4.55
CA THR A 67 12.29 -2.39 -5.26
C THR A 67 11.04 -2.20 -4.40
N PHE A 68 10.87 -1.00 -3.90
CA PHE A 68 9.69 -0.62 -3.11
C PHE A 68 8.88 0.42 -3.87
N ARG A 69 7.58 0.42 -3.68
CA ARG A 69 6.70 1.43 -4.22
C ARG A 69 6.04 2.21 -3.10
N ASP A 70 6.41 3.48 -3.00
CA ASP A 70 5.81 4.42 -2.07
C ASP A 70 4.58 5.07 -2.74
N PRO A 71 3.42 5.17 -2.07
CA PRO A 71 2.23 5.78 -2.65
C PRO A 71 2.40 7.26 -3.03
N GLU A 72 3.32 7.98 -2.39
CA GLU A 72 3.58 9.40 -2.69
C GLU A 72 4.75 9.60 -3.67
N LEU A 73 5.78 8.75 -3.60
CA LEU A 73 7.06 8.93 -4.30
C LEU A 73 7.19 8.03 -5.54
N GLY A 74 6.36 6.99 -5.67
CA GLY A 74 6.43 6.01 -6.75
C GLY A 74 7.50 4.94 -6.51
N PHE A 75 8.02 4.33 -7.59
CA PHE A 75 9.08 3.33 -7.47
C PHE A 75 10.37 3.94 -6.95
N SER A 76 10.94 3.31 -5.96
CA SER A 76 12.29 3.57 -5.50
C SER A 76 13.07 2.25 -5.47
N ASP A 77 14.15 2.18 -6.26
CA ASP A 77 15.23 1.23 -5.99
C ASP A 77 15.96 1.80 -4.78
N GLY A 78 15.57 1.37 -3.60
CA GLY A 78 15.99 1.97 -2.36
C GLY A 78 16.59 0.97 -1.39
N SER A 79 17.35 1.50 -0.45
CA SER A 79 17.72 0.79 0.77
C SER A 79 16.92 1.35 1.94
N GLY A 80 16.15 0.49 2.60
CA GLY A 80 15.61 0.76 3.93
C GLY A 80 16.68 0.45 4.99
N ALA A 81 16.76 1.24 6.05
CA ALA A 81 17.59 0.94 7.19
C ALA A 81 16.73 0.73 8.44
N GLY A 82 17.01 -0.32 9.20
CA GLY A 82 16.38 -0.63 10.46
C GLY A 82 17.36 -1.19 11.46
N SER A 83 16.87 -1.51 12.62
CA SER A 83 17.60 -2.18 13.69
C SER A 83 17.06 -3.57 13.94
N GLY A 84 17.81 -4.37 14.67
CA GLY A 84 17.40 -5.66 15.18
C GLY A 84 18.29 -6.08 16.34
N PHE A 85 18.12 -7.30 16.80
CA PHE A 85 18.98 -7.88 17.83
C PHE A 85 19.07 -9.39 17.68
N VAL A 86 20.20 -9.94 18.09
CA VAL A 86 20.45 -11.38 18.06
C VAL A 86 19.78 -12.04 19.27
N VAL A 87 19.10 -13.18 19.07
CA VAL A 87 18.39 -13.94 20.11
C VAL A 87 18.98 -15.34 20.33
N SER A 88 19.94 -15.74 19.51
CA SER A 88 20.67 -17.00 19.71
C SER A 88 22.12 -16.89 19.28
N PRO A 89 23.04 -17.64 19.91
CA PRO A 89 24.45 -17.61 19.53
C PRO A 89 24.70 -18.13 18.11
N GLU A 90 23.76 -18.85 17.52
CA GLU A 90 23.83 -19.38 16.15
C GLU A 90 23.57 -18.30 15.08
N GLY A 91 23.14 -17.07 15.49
CA GLY A 91 22.93 -15.97 14.57
C GLY A 91 21.47 -15.70 14.21
N LEU A 92 20.51 -16.25 14.97
CA LEU A 92 19.11 -15.85 14.78
C LEU A 92 18.90 -14.43 15.29
N GLY A 93 18.36 -13.56 14.42
CA GLY A 93 18.08 -12.16 14.72
C GLY A 93 16.59 -11.84 14.61
N VAL A 94 16.13 -10.93 15.46
CA VAL A 94 14.76 -10.40 15.47
C VAL A 94 14.75 -8.98 14.96
N THR A 95 13.76 -8.64 14.14
CA THR A 95 13.48 -7.28 13.66
C THR A 95 11.99 -7.12 13.35
N ASN A 96 11.57 -5.96 12.82
CA ASN A 96 10.22 -5.77 12.31
C ASN A 96 10.05 -6.35 10.90
N ASN A 97 8.82 -6.79 10.58
CA ASN A 97 8.47 -7.22 9.23
C ASN A 97 8.65 -6.10 8.21
N HIS A 98 8.18 -4.88 8.49
CA HIS A 98 8.29 -3.75 7.57
C HIS A 98 9.75 -3.34 7.25
N VAL A 99 10.74 -3.79 8.03
CA VAL A 99 12.17 -3.58 7.76
C VAL A 99 12.68 -4.52 6.66
N VAL A 100 12.16 -5.76 6.59
CA VAL A 100 12.72 -6.82 5.74
C VAL A 100 11.80 -7.30 4.62
N ALA A 101 10.48 -7.10 4.73
CA ALA A 101 9.52 -7.58 3.74
C ALA A 101 9.71 -6.89 2.38
N GLY A 102 9.80 -7.71 1.31
CA GLY A 102 10.04 -7.23 -0.06
C GLY A 102 11.51 -6.92 -0.38
N ALA A 103 12.43 -7.13 0.57
CA ALA A 103 13.86 -6.97 0.31
C ALA A 103 14.40 -8.10 -0.59
N ALA A 104 15.20 -7.72 -1.58
CA ALA A 104 15.96 -8.65 -2.42
C ALA A 104 17.26 -9.11 -1.71
N THR A 105 17.85 -8.23 -0.89
CA THR A 105 19.04 -8.54 -0.07
C THR A 105 18.95 -7.89 1.30
N LEU A 106 19.49 -8.58 2.29
CA LEU A 106 19.66 -8.08 3.66
C LEU A 106 21.15 -8.08 4.00
N GLU A 107 21.68 -6.90 4.28
CA GLU A 107 23.03 -6.70 4.80
C GLU A 107 22.95 -6.32 6.28
N VAL A 108 23.69 -7.02 7.12
CA VAL A 108 23.64 -6.87 8.59
C VAL A 108 25.00 -6.44 9.13
N PHE A 109 25.00 -5.46 10.02
CA PHE A 109 26.16 -4.97 10.73
C PHE A 109 25.95 -5.20 12.23
N VAL A 110 26.84 -5.96 12.86
CA VAL A 110 26.70 -6.36 14.26
C VAL A 110 27.41 -5.35 15.16
N GLY A 111 26.72 -4.85 16.18
CA GLY A 111 27.31 -3.96 17.18
C GLY A 111 27.73 -2.56 16.69
N GLY A 112 27.36 -2.20 15.43
CA GLY A 112 27.79 -0.95 14.80
C GLY A 112 29.16 -1.06 14.12
N GLU A 113 29.70 -2.26 13.95
CA GLU A 113 30.90 -2.48 13.15
C GLU A 113 30.53 -2.44 11.66
N THR A 114 31.21 -1.60 10.88
CA THR A 114 30.92 -1.44 9.46
C THR A 114 31.73 -2.39 8.56
N ASP A 115 32.66 -3.16 9.14
CA ASP A 115 33.47 -4.18 8.47
C ASP A 115 33.92 -5.22 9.52
N PRO A 116 33.51 -6.51 9.39
CA PRO A 116 32.73 -7.06 8.28
C PRO A 116 31.22 -6.79 8.37
N SER A 117 30.55 -6.78 7.21
CA SER A 117 29.11 -6.97 7.11
C SER A 117 28.76 -8.44 6.83
N TYR A 118 27.54 -8.84 7.14
CA TYR A 118 27.04 -10.18 6.98
C TYR A 118 25.78 -10.18 6.10
N ASN A 119 25.60 -11.21 5.27
CA ASN A 119 24.31 -11.43 4.64
C ASN A 119 23.37 -12.12 5.63
N ALA A 120 22.08 -11.82 5.51
CA ALA A 120 21.06 -12.53 6.26
C ALA A 120 19.96 -13.05 5.32
N THR A 121 19.27 -14.09 5.78
CA THR A 121 18.09 -14.65 5.12
C THR A 121 16.89 -14.54 6.06
N ILE A 122 15.70 -14.29 5.49
CA ILE A 122 14.46 -14.32 6.26
C ILE A 122 14.11 -15.77 6.56
N VAL A 123 14.02 -16.12 7.85
CA VAL A 123 13.55 -17.42 8.31
C VAL A 123 12.03 -17.46 8.28
N GLY A 124 11.38 -16.40 8.73
CA GLY A 124 9.94 -16.25 8.73
C GLY A 124 9.51 -14.86 9.18
N VAL A 125 8.27 -14.53 8.84
CA VAL A 125 7.65 -13.25 9.20
C VAL A 125 6.23 -13.45 9.73
N SER A 126 5.82 -12.52 10.58
CA SER A 126 4.43 -12.34 11.00
C SER A 126 4.02 -10.91 10.65
N GLU A 127 3.35 -10.73 9.51
CA GLU A 127 2.95 -9.42 8.99
C GLU A 127 2.10 -8.66 10.00
N CYS A 128 1.10 -9.34 10.54
CA CYS A 128 0.13 -8.72 11.44
C CYS A 128 0.72 -8.32 12.79
N ASN A 129 1.77 -8.99 13.24
CA ASN A 129 2.50 -8.63 14.45
C ASN A 129 3.72 -7.76 14.17
N ASP A 130 3.99 -7.44 12.91
CA ASP A 130 5.15 -6.68 12.45
C ASP A 130 6.48 -7.21 13.00
N LEU A 131 6.66 -8.53 13.00
CA LEU A 131 7.85 -9.22 13.48
C LEU A 131 8.46 -10.11 12.38
N ALA A 132 9.77 -10.15 12.34
CA ALA A 132 10.54 -11.02 11.47
C ALA A 132 11.67 -11.70 12.23
N LEU A 133 11.94 -12.95 11.85
CA LEU A 133 13.10 -13.72 12.26
C LEU A 133 14.03 -13.86 11.05
N ILE A 134 15.30 -13.52 11.23
CA ILE A 134 16.35 -13.62 10.22
C ILE A 134 17.47 -14.53 10.69
N ASP A 135 18.17 -15.17 9.76
CA ASP A 135 19.39 -15.97 10.01
C ASP A 135 20.60 -15.23 9.43
N ILE A 136 21.50 -14.80 10.30
CA ILE A 136 22.71 -14.07 9.98
C ILE A 136 23.80 -15.06 9.63
N SER A 137 24.36 -14.97 8.42
CA SER A 137 25.36 -15.89 7.89
C SER A 137 26.75 -15.65 8.53
N GLU A 138 26.89 -15.94 9.85
CA GLU A 138 28.14 -15.85 10.59
C GLU A 138 28.56 -17.25 11.08
N SER A 139 29.85 -17.53 11.01
CA SER A 139 30.42 -18.79 11.41
C SER A 139 30.85 -18.85 12.87
N GLN A 140 30.92 -17.72 13.55
CA GLN A 140 31.30 -17.63 14.97
C GLN A 140 30.06 -17.32 15.80
N PRO A 141 30.00 -17.82 17.04
CA PRO A 141 28.90 -17.45 17.92
C PRO A 141 28.79 -15.96 18.14
N LEU A 142 27.56 -15.43 17.98
CA LEU A 142 27.25 -14.03 18.21
C LEU A 142 26.78 -13.80 19.66
N PRO A 143 27.11 -12.62 20.26
CA PRO A 143 26.41 -12.17 21.46
C PRO A 143 24.91 -12.05 21.20
N TYR A 144 24.09 -12.38 22.20
CA TYR A 144 22.64 -12.40 22.07
C TYR A 144 21.93 -11.89 23.31
N LEU A 145 20.66 -11.51 23.18
CA LEU A 145 19.80 -11.02 24.25
C LEU A 145 18.74 -12.04 24.61
N ASP A 146 18.43 -12.13 25.92
CA ASP A 146 17.27 -12.89 26.41
C ASP A 146 16.04 -11.99 26.50
N TRP A 147 14.86 -12.60 26.47
CA TRP A 147 13.61 -11.92 26.70
C TRP A 147 13.39 -11.58 28.18
N TYR A 148 12.70 -10.47 28.44
CA TYR A 148 12.31 -10.07 29.79
C TYR A 148 11.15 -10.94 30.28
N GLU A 149 11.34 -11.68 31.38
CA GLU A 149 10.34 -12.58 31.96
C GLU A 149 9.50 -11.92 33.08
N GLY A 150 9.81 -10.67 33.45
CA GLY A 150 9.13 -9.98 34.54
C GLY A 150 7.82 -9.30 34.12
N ASP A 151 7.07 -8.83 35.09
CA ASP A 151 5.85 -8.04 34.83
C ASP A 151 6.19 -6.66 34.22
N ILE A 152 5.69 -6.36 33.04
CA ILE A 152 5.81 -5.04 32.43
C ILE A 152 4.79 -4.12 33.10
N THR A 153 5.28 -3.09 33.80
CA THR A 153 4.44 -2.16 34.54
C THR A 153 4.83 -0.71 34.27
N PRO A 154 3.88 0.26 34.36
CA PRO A 154 4.23 1.67 34.25
C PRO A 154 5.31 2.06 35.28
N GLY A 155 6.33 2.79 34.80
CA GLY A 155 7.49 3.19 35.60
C GLY A 155 8.67 2.23 35.51
N LEU A 156 8.56 1.08 34.84
CA LEU A 156 9.70 0.21 34.54
C LEU A 156 10.72 1.02 33.70
N ALA A 157 11.96 1.10 34.16
CA ALA A 157 13.03 1.75 33.42
C ALA A 157 13.40 0.95 32.17
N VAL A 158 13.49 1.64 31.02
CA VAL A 158 13.78 1.01 29.73
C VAL A 158 14.76 1.85 28.93
N TYR A 159 15.50 1.18 28.03
CA TYR A 159 16.51 1.75 27.18
C TYR A 159 16.30 1.28 25.75
N ALA A 160 16.05 2.20 24.83
CA ALA A 160 15.92 1.88 23.41
C ALA A 160 17.31 1.90 22.76
N ALA A 161 17.67 0.77 22.17
CA ALA A 161 18.97 0.55 21.52
C ALA A 161 18.76 0.33 20.01
N GLY A 162 19.63 0.94 19.18
CA GLY A 162 19.52 0.81 17.73
C GLY A 162 20.42 1.74 16.95
N PHE A 163 20.12 1.86 15.64
CA PHE A 163 20.88 2.60 14.63
C PHE A 163 19.94 3.56 13.88
N PRO A 164 19.56 4.69 14.52
CA PRO A 164 18.62 5.64 13.95
C PRO A 164 19.16 6.28 12.68
N LEU A 165 18.25 6.60 11.73
CA LEU A 165 18.52 7.32 10.49
C LEU A 165 19.52 6.62 9.54
N GLY A 166 19.77 5.33 9.74
CA GLY A 166 20.77 4.59 8.98
C GLY A 166 22.22 4.92 9.36
N ASP A 167 22.43 5.69 10.43
CA ASP A 167 23.77 5.97 10.95
C ASP A 167 24.36 4.67 11.56
N PRO A 168 25.59 4.28 11.23
CA PRO A 168 26.22 3.11 11.84
C PRO A 168 26.62 3.34 13.31
N GLU A 169 26.53 4.57 13.83
CA GLU A 169 26.81 4.86 15.23
C GLU A 169 25.68 4.36 16.13
N PHE A 170 26.04 3.43 17.04
CA PHE A 170 25.11 2.88 18.01
C PHE A 170 24.51 3.96 18.92
N THR A 171 23.20 3.96 19.03
CA THR A 171 22.46 4.92 19.87
C THR A 171 21.71 4.19 20.98
N LEU A 172 21.80 4.73 22.19
CA LEU A 172 21.08 4.25 23.37
C LEU A 172 20.34 5.43 24.02
N THR A 173 19.02 5.36 24.09
CA THR A 173 18.20 6.36 24.77
C THR A 173 17.48 5.75 25.97
N SER A 174 17.18 6.53 27.00
CA SER A 174 16.58 6.07 28.24
C SER A 174 15.20 6.67 28.47
N GLY A 175 14.33 5.87 29.09
CA GLY A 175 12.99 6.29 29.48
C GLY A 175 12.34 5.31 30.44
N ILE A 176 11.02 5.35 30.52
CA ILE A 176 10.20 4.43 31.29
C ILE A 176 9.03 3.91 30.45
N VAL A 177 8.49 2.78 30.81
CA VAL A 177 7.18 2.35 30.35
C VAL A 177 6.13 3.31 30.88
N SER A 178 5.42 4.00 29.99
CA SER A 178 4.30 4.90 30.32
C SER A 178 3.00 4.15 30.46
N LYS A 179 2.76 3.17 29.56
CA LYS A 179 1.60 2.26 29.62
C LYS A 179 2.07 0.85 29.29
N ALA A 180 1.69 -0.12 30.13
CA ALA A 180 2.01 -1.53 29.91
C ALA A 180 1.17 -2.18 28.82
N ARG A 181 -0.04 -1.67 28.55
CA ARG A 181 -0.93 -2.10 27.46
C ARG A 181 -1.53 -0.86 26.81
N ALA A 182 -0.98 -0.49 25.68
CA ALA A 182 -1.51 0.54 24.78
C ALA A 182 -2.27 -0.13 23.62
N GLY A 183 -2.90 0.65 22.76
CA GLY A 183 -3.53 0.13 21.55
C GLY A 183 -2.49 -0.52 20.61
N GLY A 184 -2.92 -1.46 19.79
CA GLY A 184 -2.07 -2.19 18.86
C GLY A 184 -2.27 -1.80 17.40
N ASP A 185 -3.44 -1.21 17.06
CA ASP A 185 -3.74 -0.71 15.71
C ASP A 185 -3.32 0.76 15.59
N LEU A 186 -2.02 1.03 15.73
CA LEU A 186 -1.46 2.39 15.80
C LEU A 186 -0.91 2.87 14.46
N THR A 187 -0.63 1.95 13.58
CA THR A 187 -0.08 2.21 12.25
C THR A 187 -0.91 1.50 11.19
N GLY A 188 -0.89 2.00 9.98
CA GLY A 188 -1.50 1.32 8.84
C GLY A 188 -0.75 0.06 8.38
N THR A 189 0.29 -0.40 9.08
CA THR A 189 1.18 -1.49 8.62
C THR A 189 1.07 -2.78 9.42
N SER A 190 0.27 -2.79 10.48
CA SER A 190 0.13 -3.96 11.37
C SER A 190 -1.14 -3.88 12.22
N SER A 191 -1.53 -5.02 12.80
CA SER A 191 -2.62 -5.13 13.78
C SER A 191 -2.17 -6.03 14.93
N ILE A 192 -1.68 -5.41 15.98
CA ILE A 192 -1.08 -6.08 17.16
C ILE A 192 -2.10 -6.07 18.30
N ASP A 193 -2.19 -7.12 19.09
CA ASP A 193 -3.17 -7.18 20.21
C ASP A 193 -2.97 -6.00 21.19
N HIS A 194 -1.72 -5.74 21.54
CA HIS A 194 -1.35 -4.57 22.33
C HIS A 194 0.13 -4.24 22.19
N THR A 195 0.46 -2.98 22.42
CA THR A 195 1.84 -2.48 22.50
C THR A 195 2.11 -1.97 23.92
N ILE A 196 3.36 -1.69 24.24
CA ILE A 196 3.70 -0.83 25.36
C ILE A 196 3.94 0.59 24.85
N GLU A 197 3.56 1.60 25.63
CA GLU A 197 3.94 2.99 25.40
C GLU A 197 5.10 3.34 26.34
N HIS A 198 6.12 4.01 25.79
CA HIS A 198 7.31 4.45 26.53
C HIS A 198 7.74 5.86 26.09
N ASP A 199 8.62 6.49 26.85
CA ASP A 199 9.15 7.83 26.59
C ASP A 199 10.67 7.84 26.26
N ALA A 200 11.32 6.66 26.15
CA ALA A 200 12.65 6.54 25.55
C ALA A 200 12.57 6.96 24.08
N ASN A 201 13.33 7.99 23.70
CA ASN A 201 13.22 8.59 22.37
C ASN A 201 13.74 7.64 21.29
N ILE A 202 12.89 7.32 20.30
CA ILE A 202 13.26 6.59 19.09
C ILE A 202 13.02 7.44 17.84
N GLN A 203 13.75 7.12 16.78
CA GLN A 203 13.66 7.78 15.47
C GLN A 203 13.56 6.72 14.36
N PRO A 204 13.18 7.07 13.12
CA PRO A 204 13.27 6.16 11.99
C PRO A 204 14.64 5.46 11.94
N GLY A 205 14.65 4.15 11.76
CA GLY A 205 15.84 3.30 11.87
C GLY A 205 16.00 2.57 13.22
N ASN A 206 15.32 3.00 14.29
CA ASN A 206 15.25 2.22 15.54
C ASN A 206 14.25 1.05 15.47
N SER A 207 13.36 1.03 14.46
CA SER A 207 12.39 -0.05 14.24
C SER A 207 13.07 -1.41 14.19
N GLY A 208 12.52 -2.39 14.92
CA GLY A 208 13.07 -3.73 15.10
C GLY A 208 14.16 -3.87 16.16
N GLY A 209 14.77 -2.76 16.58
CA GLY A 209 15.76 -2.76 17.66
C GLY A 209 15.15 -3.04 19.03
N PRO A 210 15.94 -3.50 20.01
CA PRO A 210 15.43 -3.87 21.32
C PRO A 210 15.17 -2.65 22.21
N LEU A 211 14.08 -2.71 22.96
CA LEU A 211 13.87 -1.90 24.16
C LEU A 211 14.21 -2.77 25.36
N VAL A 212 15.30 -2.49 26.05
CA VAL A 212 15.84 -3.35 27.11
C VAL A 212 15.62 -2.80 28.51
N GLY A 213 15.54 -3.71 29.48
CA GLY A 213 15.54 -3.40 30.91
C GLY A 213 16.94 -3.06 31.44
N GLU A 214 17.04 -2.74 32.74
CA GLU A 214 18.32 -2.43 33.41
C GLU A 214 19.31 -3.60 33.38
N ASP A 215 18.79 -4.84 33.35
CA ASP A 215 19.54 -6.08 33.28
C ASP A 215 19.95 -6.49 31.86
N GLY A 216 19.58 -5.71 30.85
CA GLY A 216 19.89 -5.99 29.44
C GLY A 216 18.94 -6.97 28.74
N THR A 217 17.87 -7.42 29.40
CA THR A 217 16.86 -8.29 28.78
C THR A 217 15.84 -7.47 27.96
N VAL A 218 15.29 -8.06 26.90
CA VAL A 218 14.41 -7.39 25.94
C VAL A 218 12.99 -7.29 26.48
N VAL A 219 12.55 -6.09 26.84
CA VAL A 219 11.21 -5.76 27.32
C VAL A 219 10.23 -5.63 26.14
N ALA A 220 10.70 -5.10 25.01
CA ALA A 220 9.91 -4.96 23.79
C ALA A 220 10.80 -4.81 22.54
N VAL A 221 10.19 -4.99 21.36
CA VAL A 221 10.76 -4.64 20.06
C VAL A 221 10.27 -3.24 19.69
N ASN A 222 11.16 -2.27 19.46
CA ASN A 222 10.79 -0.92 19.02
C ASN A 222 10.02 -1.01 17.70
N TYR A 223 8.88 -0.32 17.64
CA TYR A 223 7.92 -0.53 16.57
C TYR A 223 7.52 0.78 15.89
N ALA A 224 7.01 1.74 16.63
CA ALA A 224 6.48 2.97 16.09
C ALA A 224 6.78 4.16 17.01
N GLY A 225 6.95 5.31 16.41
CA GLY A 225 7.07 6.57 17.11
C GLY A 225 6.46 7.68 16.29
N GLY A 226 5.72 8.58 16.91
CA GLY A 226 5.17 9.70 16.18
C GLY A 226 4.43 10.68 17.07
N ALA A 227 4.47 11.94 16.67
CA ALA A 227 3.60 12.97 17.19
C ALA A 227 2.23 12.84 16.54
N VAL A 228 1.39 11.95 17.03
CA VAL A 228 -0.03 12.02 16.70
C VAL A 228 -0.60 13.23 17.44
N ALA A 229 -0.66 14.39 16.77
CA ALA A 229 -1.40 15.60 17.17
C ALA A 229 -1.28 16.03 18.66
N THR A 230 -0.35 15.46 19.42
CA THR A 230 -0.11 15.77 20.83
C THR A 230 1.27 16.41 21.03
N THR A 231 1.40 17.25 22.04
CA THR A 231 2.66 17.96 22.36
C THR A 231 3.70 17.09 23.06
N THR A 232 3.42 15.81 23.31
CA THR A 232 4.29 14.82 23.93
C THR A 232 4.59 13.71 22.94
N ALA A 233 5.87 13.44 22.68
CA ALA A 233 6.29 12.29 21.88
C ALA A 233 5.87 11.00 22.61
N GLN A 234 5.20 10.13 21.90
CA GLN A 234 4.78 8.80 22.35
C GLN A 234 5.46 7.79 21.46
N PHE A 235 6.11 6.81 22.07
CA PHE A 235 6.80 5.74 21.38
C PHE A 235 6.23 4.41 21.81
N TYR A 236 6.26 3.44 20.91
CA TYR A 236 5.61 2.16 21.12
C TYR A 236 6.54 1.01 20.80
N GLY A 237 6.41 -0.07 21.58
CA GLY A 237 7.13 -1.31 21.37
C GLY A 237 6.19 -2.51 21.43
N ILE A 238 6.50 -3.54 20.68
CA ILE A 238 5.84 -4.84 20.73
C ILE A 238 6.36 -5.55 21.96
N ALA A 239 5.50 -5.74 22.96
CA ALA A 239 5.88 -6.27 24.26
C ALA A 239 6.45 -7.68 24.17
N SER A 240 7.40 -8.04 25.06
CA SER A 240 8.06 -9.35 25.07
C SER A 240 7.07 -10.51 25.24
N ASP A 241 5.99 -10.32 26.00
CA ASP A 241 4.93 -11.32 26.21
C ASP A 241 4.15 -11.66 24.93
N LEU A 242 4.18 -10.79 23.90
CA LEU A 242 3.67 -11.04 22.56
C LEU A 242 4.76 -11.43 21.58
N ALA A 243 5.91 -10.76 21.62
CA ALA A 243 6.97 -10.96 20.64
C ALA A 243 7.63 -12.34 20.75
N GLU A 244 7.98 -12.79 21.97
CA GLU A 244 8.65 -14.07 22.18
C GLU A 244 7.83 -15.28 21.69
N PRO A 245 6.51 -15.41 21.99
CA PRO A 245 5.70 -16.48 21.42
C PRO A 245 5.60 -16.45 19.88
N VAL A 246 5.54 -15.25 19.28
CA VAL A 246 5.54 -15.12 17.81
C VAL A 246 6.87 -15.59 17.24
N ILE A 247 8.00 -15.12 17.76
CA ILE A 247 9.33 -15.53 17.30
C ILE A 247 9.53 -17.04 17.48
N THR A 248 9.04 -17.62 18.57
CA THR A 248 9.09 -19.08 18.78
C THR A 248 8.31 -19.82 17.69
N ARG A 249 7.13 -19.38 17.32
CA ARG A 249 6.35 -19.96 16.19
C ARG A 249 7.10 -19.84 14.86
N LEU A 250 7.75 -18.71 14.60
CA LEU A 250 8.55 -18.51 13.38
C LEU A 250 9.74 -19.48 13.35
N MET A 251 10.39 -19.77 14.49
CA MET A 251 11.45 -20.80 14.58
C MET A 251 10.92 -22.19 14.23
N ASP A 252 9.68 -22.49 14.57
CA ASP A 252 9.01 -23.77 14.28
C ASP A 252 8.44 -23.85 12.86
N GLY A 253 8.56 -22.78 12.06
CA GLY A 253 8.05 -22.71 10.67
C GLY A 253 6.56 -22.41 10.56
N ASP A 254 5.94 -21.88 11.62
CA ASP A 254 4.55 -21.42 11.61
C ASP A 254 4.52 -19.92 11.24
N PHE A 255 4.25 -19.63 9.96
CA PHE A 255 4.27 -18.30 9.40
C PHE A 255 2.84 -17.77 9.17
N GLU A 256 2.62 -16.54 9.59
CA GLU A 256 1.37 -15.80 9.40
C GLU A 256 1.63 -14.65 8.41
N THR A 257 1.72 -15.01 7.12
CA THR A 257 2.12 -14.06 6.07
C THR A 257 1.56 -14.41 4.71
N LEU A 258 1.19 -13.40 3.93
CA LEU A 258 0.97 -13.49 2.50
C LEU A 258 2.20 -13.07 1.69
N GLY A 259 3.23 -12.53 2.35
CA GLY A 259 4.46 -12.03 1.74
C GLY A 259 4.35 -10.58 1.26
N ILE A 260 3.45 -9.80 1.85
CA ILE A 260 3.18 -8.41 1.48
C ILE A 260 3.84 -7.47 2.49
N ASN A 261 4.55 -6.46 1.99
CA ASN A 261 4.83 -5.24 2.73
C ASN A 261 3.68 -4.28 2.45
N GLY A 262 2.73 -4.22 3.35
CA GLY A 262 1.45 -3.55 3.13
C GLY A 262 1.26 -2.30 3.98
N TRP A 263 0.43 -1.39 3.48
CA TRP A 263 0.08 -0.14 4.13
C TRP A 263 -1.41 0.14 3.95
N ALA A 264 -2.18 0.24 5.02
CA ALA A 264 -3.59 0.65 4.93
C ALA A 264 -3.69 2.08 4.40
N VAL A 265 -4.39 2.26 3.30
CA VAL A 265 -4.64 3.56 2.68
C VAL A 265 -6.13 3.87 2.73
N PHE A 266 -6.44 5.11 3.05
CA PHE A 266 -7.81 5.61 3.07
C PHE A 266 -7.83 7.05 2.54
N ASP A 267 -8.44 7.26 1.38
CA ASP A 267 -8.67 8.58 0.79
C ASP A 267 -10.16 8.76 0.51
N GLU A 268 -10.82 9.54 1.38
CA GLU A 268 -12.27 9.82 1.25
C GLU A 268 -12.58 10.64 -0.02
N ALA A 269 -11.64 11.48 -0.48
CA ALA A 269 -11.86 12.33 -1.65
C ALA A 269 -11.74 11.55 -2.97
N ALA A 270 -10.87 10.54 -3.00
CA ALA A 270 -10.72 9.65 -4.14
C ALA A 270 -11.62 8.39 -4.04
N ALA A 271 -12.38 8.24 -2.93
CA ALA A 271 -13.15 7.04 -2.60
C ALA A 271 -12.31 5.74 -2.65
N ILE A 272 -11.01 5.84 -2.36
CA ILE A 272 -10.08 4.70 -2.35
C ILE A 272 -9.82 4.29 -0.91
N SER A 273 -10.06 3.01 -0.60
CA SER A 273 -9.61 2.37 0.64
C SER A 273 -9.07 0.98 0.33
N GLY A 274 -8.08 0.55 1.10
CA GLY A 274 -7.49 -0.77 0.89
C GLY A 274 -6.13 -0.91 1.56
N VAL A 275 -5.43 -1.96 1.18
CA VAL A 275 -4.03 -2.19 1.55
C VAL A 275 -3.15 -1.95 0.33
N TRP A 276 -2.43 -0.84 0.35
CA TRP A 276 -1.37 -0.56 -0.62
C TRP A 276 -0.24 -1.56 -0.47
N VAL A 277 0.17 -2.18 -1.55
CA VAL A 277 1.28 -3.13 -1.61
C VAL A 277 2.57 -2.37 -1.93
N ALA A 278 3.40 -2.09 -0.93
CA ALA A 278 4.69 -1.43 -1.12
C ALA A 278 5.75 -2.38 -1.66
N GLY A 279 5.65 -3.67 -1.33
CA GLY A 279 6.57 -4.70 -1.79
C GLY A 279 5.99 -6.10 -1.62
N VAL A 280 6.49 -7.04 -2.44
CA VAL A 280 6.08 -8.45 -2.40
C VAL A 280 7.30 -9.34 -2.29
N THR A 281 7.27 -10.29 -1.37
CA THR A 281 8.35 -11.26 -1.16
C THR A 281 8.31 -12.32 -2.26
N ALA A 282 9.41 -12.53 -2.96
CA ALA A 282 9.50 -13.52 -4.04
C ALA A 282 9.17 -14.93 -3.54
N GLY A 283 8.30 -15.65 -4.27
CA GLY A 283 7.84 -17.00 -3.92
C GLY A 283 6.88 -17.05 -2.73
N SER A 284 6.31 -15.93 -2.35
CA SER A 284 5.24 -15.86 -1.36
C SER A 284 3.86 -16.13 -1.98
N PRO A 285 2.83 -16.40 -1.17
CA PRO A 285 1.46 -16.56 -1.67
C PRO A 285 0.96 -15.38 -2.52
N ALA A 286 1.33 -14.14 -2.16
CA ALA A 286 0.97 -12.95 -2.93
C ALA A 286 1.70 -12.90 -4.28
N ALA A 287 3.00 -13.25 -4.30
CA ALA A 287 3.77 -13.34 -5.55
C ALA A 287 3.21 -14.42 -6.50
N ASP A 288 2.82 -15.57 -5.95
CA ASP A 288 2.23 -16.67 -6.72
C ASP A 288 0.85 -16.31 -7.28
N ALA A 289 0.15 -15.36 -6.65
CA ALA A 289 -1.13 -14.82 -7.11
C ALA A 289 -0.98 -13.60 -8.05
N ASP A 290 0.24 -13.24 -8.47
CA ASP A 290 0.55 -12.09 -9.33
C ASP A 290 0.16 -10.71 -8.75
N ILE A 291 0.20 -10.60 -7.41
CA ILE A 291 0.11 -9.30 -6.74
C ILE A 291 1.45 -8.58 -6.89
N LEU A 292 1.40 -7.32 -7.29
CA LEU A 292 2.56 -6.52 -7.63
C LEU A 292 2.72 -5.30 -6.68
N PRO A 293 3.94 -4.79 -6.49
CA PRO A 293 4.15 -3.51 -5.81
C PRO A 293 3.38 -2.38 -6.54
N GLY A 294 2.54 -1.68 -5.79
CA GLY A 294 1.65 -0.63 -6.30
C GLY A 294 0.21 -1.06 -6.50
N ASP A 295 -0.11 -2.33 -6.30
CA ASP A 295 -1.49 -2.77 -6.20
C ASP A 295 -2.12 -2.31 -4.88
N ILE A 296 -3.44 -2.17 -4.87
CA ILE A 296 -4.25 -1.92 -3.67
C ILE A 296 -5.20 -3.09 -3.50
N ILE A 297 -5.06 -3.87 -2.44
CA ILE A 297 -6.04 -4.89 -2.09
C ILE A 297 -7.24 -4.18 -1.46
N THR A 298 -8.36 -4.15 -2.15
CA THR A 298 -9.56 -3.42 -1.74
C THR A 298 -10.53 -4.28 -0.94
N SER A 299 -10.58 -5.58 -1.24
CA SER A 299 -11.40 -6.53 -0.49
C SER A 299 -10.71 -7.89 -0.31
N MET A 300 -11.07 -8.60 0.76
CA MET A 300 -10.63 -9.98 1.03
C MET A 300 -11.82 -10.80 1.51
N ASN A 301 -12.10 -11.93 0.86
CA ASN A 301 -13.29 -12.77 1.11
C ASN A 301 -14.61 -11.97 1.12
N GLY A 302 -14.70 -10.94 0.25
CA GLY A 302 -15.86 -10.05 0.14
C GLY A 302 -15.99 -9.01 1.25
N LEU A 303 -14.98 -8.87 2.12
CA LEU A 303 -14.92 -7.82 3.14
C LEU A 303 -13.98 -6.71 2.68
N PRO A 304 -14.42 -5.45 2.60
CA PRO A 304 -13.54 -4.32 2.36
C PRO A 304 -12.46 -4.22 3.45
N VAL A 305 -11.21 -3.94 3.07
CA VAL A 305 -10.08 -3.81 4.00
C VAL A 305 -9.53 -2.39 4.00
N GLY A 306 -8.90 -1.97 5.11
CA GLY A 306 -8.28 -0.65 5.22
C GLY A 306 -9.25 0.53 5.26
N THR A 307 -10.55 0.30 5.45
CA THR A 307 -11.62 1.32 5.35
C THR A 307 -11.56 2.41 6.42
N ASP A 308 -10.82 2.20 7.49
CA ASP A 308 -10.59 3.14 8.59
C ASP A 308 -9.12 3.59 8.70
N GLY A 309 -8.29 3.23 7.69
CA GLY A 309 -6.86 3.51 7.67
C GLY A 309 -6.05 2.60 8.60
N THR A 310 -6.65 1.51 9.14
CA THR A 310 -5.96 0.51 9.95
C THR A 310 -5.76 -0.79 9.17
N PHE A 311 -4.78 -1.59 9.61
CA PHE A 311 -4.46 -2.91 9.02
C PHE A 311 -5.32 -4.04 9.61
N LYS A 312 -6.26 -3.69 10.46
CA LYS A 312 -7.01 -4.65 11.28
C LYS A 312 -7.80 -5.67 10.46
N ASP A 313 -8.62 -5.20 9.52
CA ASP A 313 -9.50 -6.08 8.74
C ASP A 313 -8.70 -7.05 7.88
N TYR A 314 -7.60 -6.58 7.26
CA TYR A 314 -6.64 -7.41 6.54
C TYR A 314 -6.10 -8.54 7.43
N CYS A 315 -5.64 -8.21 8.63
CA CYS A 315 -5.10 -9.18 9.58
C CYS A 315 -6.15 -10.15 10.12
N ASP A 316 -7.37 -9.70 10.36
CA ASP A 316 -8.46 -10.57 10.82
C ASP A 316 -8.81 -11.62 9.75
N VAL A 317 -8.75 -11.27 8.46
CA VAL A 317 -8.95 -12.23 7.36
C VAL A 317 -7.80 -13.24 7.31
N ILE A 318 -6.53 -12.80 7.37
CA ILE A 318 -5.37 -13.70 7.35
C ILE A 318 -5.43 -14.70 8.52
N ARG A 319 -5.65 -14.21 9.74
CA ARG A 319 -5.75 -15.05 10.94
C ARG A 319 -6.90 -16.07 10.86
N THR A 320 -7.99 -15.68 10.20
CA THR A 320 -9.16 -16.57 10.03
C THR A 320 -8.93 -17.60 8.93
N ALA A 321 -8.36 -17.20 7.82
CA ALA A 321 -8.17 -18.05 6.65
C ALA A 321 -6.99 -19.03 6.83
N GLY A 322 -5.93 -18.62 7.52
CA GLY A 322 -4.68 -19.38 7.59
C GLY A 322 -4.12 -19.66 6.20
N ALA A 323 -3.90 -20.92 5.88
CA ALA A 323 -3.43 -21.35 4.55
C ALA A 323 -4.57 -21.63 3.53
N SER A 324 -5.83 -21.32 3.88
CA SER A 324 -6.95 -21.49 2.95
C SER A 324 -6.95 -20.43 1.87
N PRO A 325 -7.56 -20.68 0.69
CA PRO A 325 -7.74 -19.66 -0.33
C PRO A 325 -8.43 -18.41 0.21
N ILE A 326 -7.94 -17.26 -0.19
CA ILE A 326 -8.51 -15.95 0.13
C ILE A 326 -8.88 -15.29 -1.18
N ALA A 327 -10.17 -15.12 -1.43
CA ALA A 327 -10.63 -14.32 -2.57
C ALA A 327 -10.26 -12.86 -2.36
N VAL A 328 -9.73 -12.21 -3.39
CA VAL A 328 -9.29 -10.81 -3.33
C VAL A 328 -9.81 -10.02 -4.51
N ASP A 329 -10.17 -8.76 -4.25
CA ASP A 329 -10.27 -7.73 -5.27
C ASP A 329 -9.06 -6.81 -5.14
N VAL A 330 -8.40 -6.54 -6.26
CA VAL A 330 -7.15 -5.79 -6.33
C VAL A 330 -7.31 -4.67 -7.36
N LEU A 331 -7.09 -3.44 -6.94
CA LEU A 331 -6.95 -2.31 -7.85
C LEU A 331 -5.46 -2.18 -8.24
N ARG A 332 -5.12 -2.45 -9.47
CA ARG A 332 -3.80 -2.19 -10.04
C ARG A 332 -3.69 -0.71 -10.38
N TYR A 333 -3.13 0.06 -9.46
CA TYR A 333 -3.19 1.53 -9.47
C TYR A 333 -2.60 2.16 -10.76
N ASP A 334 -1.57 1.55 -11.35
CA ASP A 334 -0.92 2.08 -12.56
C ASP A 334 -1.78 1.99 -13.81
N THR A 335 -2.57 0.93 -13.93
CA THR A 335 -3.43 0.66 -15.07
C THR A 335 -4.90 0.96 -14.77
N SER A 336 -5.22 1.23 -13.50
CA SER A 336 -6.59 1.38 -12.98
C SER A 336 -7.48 0.14 -13.17
N GLU A 337 -6.86 -1.03 -13.42
CA GLU A 337 -7.56 -2.30 -13.58
C GLU A 337 -8.01 -2.83 -12.22
N VAL A 338 -9.25 -3.29 -12.15
CA VAL A 338 -9.76 -4.06 -11.01
C VAL A 338 -9.64 -5.54 -11.34
N LEU A 339 -8.83 -6.24 -10.57
CA LEU A 339 -8.56 -7.66 -10.73
C LEU A 339 -9.24 -8.45 -9.61
N ARG A 340 -9.69 -9.65 -9.92
CA ARG A 340 -10.24 -10.60 -8.96
C ARG A 340 -9.56 -11.95 -9.09
N GLY A 341 -9.27 -12.59 -7.95
CA GLY A 341 -8.64 -13.90 -7.92
C GLY A 341 -8.51 -14.43 -6.51
N GLU A 342 -7.59 -15.35 -6.28
CA GLU A 342 -7.36 -15.96 -4.98
C GLU A 342 -5.88 -15.97 -4.61
N ILE A 343 -5.56 -15.52 -3.41
CA ILE A 343 -4.27 -15.81 -2.76
C ILE A 343 -4.39 -17.18 -2.08
N ASN A 344 -3.37 -18.02 -2.13
CA ASN A 344 -3.39 -19.43 -1.67
C ASN A 344 -4.42 -20.31 -2.39
N GLY A 345 -4.95 -19.87 -3.53
CA GLY A 345 -5.97 -20.58 -4.30
C GLY A 345 -5.48 -21.04 -5.66
N SER A 346 -6.43 -21.39 -6.50
CA SER A 346 -6.17 -21.83 -7.87
C SER A 346 -6.68 -20.84 -8.93
N GLN A 347 -7.35 -19.77 -8.51
CA GLN A 347 -7.86 -18.74 -9.41
C GLN A 347 -6.83 -17.61 -9.52
N PRO A 348 -6.20 -17.42 -10.69
CA PRO A 348 -5.29 -16.30 -10.92
C PRO A 348 -6.05 -14.98 -10.81
N LEU A 349 -5.30 -13.87 -10.68
CA LEU A 349 -5.88 -12.54 -10.83
C LEU A 349 -6.25 -12.33 -12.29
N GLU A 350 -7.53 -12.15 -12.54
CA GLU A 350 -8.11 -11.83 -13.86
C GLU A 350 -8.91 -10.53 -13.71
N LEU A 351 -9.22 -9.87 -14.81
CA LEU A 351 -10.10 -8.71 -14.78
C LEU A 351 -11.40 -9.06 -14.05
N ALA A 352 -11.76 -8.26 -13.05
CA ALA A 352 -12.94 -8.51 -12.21
C ALA A 352 -14.23 -8.44 -13.02
N PHE A 353 -14.21 -7.66 -14.09
CA PHE A 353 -15.28 -7.50 -15.04
C PHE A 353 -14.69 -7.18 -16.41
N SER A 354 -15.09 -7.92 -17.44
CA SER A 354 -14.82 -7.63 -18.84
C SER A 354 -16.17 -7.44 -19.54
N PHE A 355 -16.39 -6.24 -20.04
CA PHE A 355 -17.56 -5.97 -20.87
C PHE A 355 -17.47 -6.71 -22.20
N ALA A 356 -16.25 -6.83 -22.74
CA ALA A 356 -16.01 -7.57 -23.96
C ALA A 356 -16.47 -9.00 -23.83
N ASP A 357 -16.01 -9.73 -22.80
CA ASP A 357 -16.37 -11.14 -22.56
C ASP A 357 -17.88 -11.33 -22.33
N GLU A 358 -18.53 -10.36 -21.66
CA GLU A 358 -19.94 -10.48 -21.31
C GLU A 358 -20.87 -10.25 -22.51
N ILE A 359 -20.45 -9.45 -23.50
CA ILE A 359 -21.28 -9.13 -24.67
C ILE A 359 -20.77 -9.75 -25.98
N GLU A 360 -19.56 -10.33 -26.03
CA GLU A 360 -18.95 -10.88 -27.25
C GLU A 360 -19.85 -11.90 -27.97
N ASP A 361 -20.44 -12.82 -27.22
CA ASP A 361 -21.35 -13.84 -27.77
C ASP A 361 -22.72 -13.26 -28.20
N GLU A 362 -23.10 -12.06 -27.75
CA GLU A 362 -24.44 -11.47 -27.95
C GLU A 362 -24.44 -10.40 -29.04
N VAL A 363 -23.28 -9.77 -29.35
CA VAL A 363 -23.18 -8.69 -30.33
C VAL A 363 -22.65 -9.19 -31.66
N SER A 364 -23.14 -8.59 -32.74
CA SER A 364 -22.72 -8.87 -34.11
C SER A 364 -21.67 -7.88 -34.54
N VAL A 365 -20.41 -8.03 -34.08
CA VAL A 365 -19.30 -7.21 -34.56
C VAL A 365 -18.61 -7.84 -35.78
N ASP A 366 -17.91 -7.05 -36.59
CA ASP A 366 -17.28 -7.54 -37.83
C ASP A 366 -15.98 -8.31 -37.53
N ASP A 367 -16.04 -9.65 -37.60
CA ASP A 367 -14.89 -10.56 -37.54
C ASP A 367 -14.24 -10.72 -38.93
N SER A 368 -13.79 -9.64 -39.55
CA SER A 368 -13.22 -9.69 -40.89
C SER A 368 -11.73 -10.14 -40.96
N GLY A 369 -11.21 -10.78 -39.90
CA GLY A 369 -9.99 -11.61 -39.95
C GLY A 369 -8.65 -10.90 -40.06
N ASP A 370 -8.60 -9.58 -40.09
CA ASP A 370 -7.40 -8.74 -40.04
C ASP A 370 -7.54 -7.70 -38.89
N VAL A 371 -7.98 -8.17 -37.71
CA VAL A 371 -8.23 -7.30 -36.55
C VAL A 371 -6.89 -6.88 -35.96
N ALA A 372 -6.52 -5.64 -36.26
CA ALA A 372 -5.42 -4.99 -35.56
C ALA A 372 -5.93 -4.63 -34.15
N THR A 373 -5.49 -5.34 -33.12
CA THR A 373 -5.67 -4.92 -31.72
C THR A 373 -5.04 -3.55 -31.52
N TYR A 374 -5.66 -2.70 -30.74
CA TYR A 374 -5.08 -1.40 -30.37
C TYR A 374 -3.88 -1.63 -29.43
N VAL A 375 -2.72 -1.08 -29.82
CA VAL A 375 -1.47 -1.27 -29.04
C VAL A 375 -1.20 -0.07 -28.15
N ASP A 376 -1.51 1.14 -28.65
CA ASP A 376 -1.22 2.39 -27.95
C ASP A 376 -2.53 3.06 -27.51
N TYR A 377 -2.54 3.55 -26.26
CA TYR A 377 -3.65 4.30 -25.70
C TYR A 377 -3.19 5.69 -25.28
N GLN A 378 -4.12 6.66 -25.31
CA GLN A 378 -3.90 8.03 -24.90
C GLN A 378 -4.92 8.44 -23.82
N SER A 379 -4.42 9.07 -22.77
CA SER A 379 -5.26 9.66 -21.74
C SER A 379 -5.75 11.04 -22.17
N ILE A 380 -7.06 11.26 -22.13
CA ILE A 380 -7.71 12.51 -22.45
C ILE A 380 -8.34 13.08 -21.18
N VAL A 381 -8.05 14.36 -20.91
CA VAL A 381 -8.71 15.13 -19.84
C VAL A 381 -9.55 16.20 -20.53
N ASP A 382 -10.79 16.41 -20.09
CA ASP A 382 -11.65 17.48 -20.62
C ASP A 382 -11.10 18.89 -20.30
N ASP A 383 -11.52 19.89 -21.04
CA ASP A 383 -11.03 21.28 -20.90
C ASP A 383 -11.36 21.90 -19.53
N THR A 384 -12.28 21.32 -18.76
CA THR A 384 -12.58 21.76 -17.39
C THR A 384 -11.67 21.09 -16.35
N GLY A 385 -10.98 20.00 -16.73
CA GLY A 385 -10.17 19.18 -15.83
C GLY A 385 -10.98 18.32 -14.86
N SER A 386 -12.25 18.06 -15.19
CA SER A 386 -13.20 17.35 -14.30
C SER A 386 -13.31 15.86 -14.61
N ILE A 387 -13.03 15.42 -15.82
CA ILE A 387 -13.15 14.03 -16.23
C ILE A 387 -11.92 13.59 -17.04
N VAL A 388 -11.60 12.31 -16.95
CA VAL A 388 -10.49 11.69 -17.69
C VAL A 388 -10.88 10.30 -18.17
N ILE A 389 -10.34 9.89 -19.33
CA ILE A 389 -10.55 8.58 -19.93
C ILE A 389 -9.35 8.21 -20.80
N GLU A 390 -9.04 6.92 -20.90
CA GLU A 390 -8.08 6.41 -21.90
C GLU A 390 -8.82 5.82 -23.09
N VAL A 391 -8.34 6.15 -24.28
CA VAL A 391 -8.88 5.66 -25.54
C VAL A 391 -7.76 5.22 -26.47
N PRO A 392 -8.02 4.34 -27.47
CA PRO A 392 -7.03 4.04 -28.51
C PRO A 392 -6.43 5.31 -29.12
N ALA A 393 -5.12 5.31 -29.37
CA ALA A 393 -4.43 6.46 -29.96
C ALA A 393 -4.95 6.79 -31.37
N GLU A 394 -5.53 5.80 -32.05
CA GLU A 394 -6.18 5.93 -33.35
C GLU A 394 -7.46 6.77 -33.30
N TRP A 395 -8.15 6.86 -32.14
CA TRP A 395 -9.32 7.71 -31.94
C TRP A 395 -8.89 9.17 -31.69
N SER A 396 -8.20 9.73 -32.67
CA SER A 396 -7.47 10.99 -32.54
C SER A 396 -8.29 12.26 -32.86
N ASP A 397 -9.50 12.09 -33.39
CA ASP A 397 -10.44 13.21 -33.54
C ASP A 397 -11.22 13.41 -32.24
N ILE A 398 -10.79 14.40 -31.45
CA ILE A 398 -11.20 14.60 -30.05
C ILE A 398 -11.90 15.94 -29.88
N ASP A 399 -12.99 15.98 -29.13
CA ASP A 399 -13.63 17.16 -28.59
C ASP A 399 -13.77 17.03 -27.07
N ALA A 400 -13.10 17.88 -26.32
CA ALA A 400 -13.10 17.91 -24.87
C ALA A 400 -13.59 19.25 -24.30
N ALA A 401 -14.17 20.11 -25.17
CA ALA A 401 -14.73 21.37 -24.74
C ALA A 401 -16.11 21.15 -24.08
N PRO A 402 -16.39 21.77 -22.92
CA PRO A 402 -17.62 21.49 -22.19
C PRO A 402 -18.87 21.83 -23.03
N ALA A 403 -19.84 20.91 -23.01
CA ALA A 403 -21.19 21.20 -23.50
C ALA A 403 -21.92 22.15 -22.54
N THR A 404 -23.12 22.56 -22.88
CA THR A 404 -23.90 23.47 -22.04
C THR A 404 -25.31 22.89 -21.87
N ASP A 405 -25.78 22.81 -20.63
CA ASP A 405 -27.15 22.40 -20.33
C ASP A 405 -28.19 23.48 -20.67
N GLU A 406 -29.48 23.20 -20.47
CA GLU A 406 -30.57 24.13 -20.71
C GLU A 406 -30.52 25.39 -19.80
N ALA A 407 -29.84 25.29 -18.64
CA ALA A 407 -29.66 26.40 -17.70
C ALA A 407 -28.43 27.27 -18.05
N GLY A 408 -27.59 26.82 -18.99
CA GLY A 408 -26.37 27.50 -19.41
C GLY A 408 -25.14 27.08 -18.57
N GLU A 409 -25.25 26.04 -17.75
CA GLU A 409 -24.14 25.52 -16.96
C GLU A 409 -23.27 24.56 -17.81
N PRO A 410 -21.95 24.54 -17.61
CA PRO A 410 -21.06 23.67 -18.35
C PRO A 410 -21.23 22.21 -17.95
N ILE A 411 -21.37 21.32 -18.93
CA ILE A 411 -21.32 19.87 -18.77
C ILE A 411 -19.95 19.41 -19.26
N PRO A 412 -19.08 18.91 -18.36
CA PRO A 412 -17.84 18.26 -18.76
C PRO A 412 -18.14 17.06 -19.67
N TYR A 413 -17.53 16.99 -20.84
CA TYR A 413 -17.64 15.83 -21.71
C TYR A 413 -16.39 15.65 -22.57
N ILE A 414 -16.18 14.42 -23.03
CA ILE A 414 -15.17 14.02 -23.99
C ILE A 414 -15.86 13.22 -25.09
N LEU A 415 -15.63 13.57 -26.33
CA LEU A 415 -15.97 12.77 -27.48
C LEU A 415 -14.70 12.45 -28.25
N ALA A 416 -14.38 11.17 -28.39
CA ALA A 416 -13.21 10.69 -29.11
C ALA A 416 -13.59 9.61 -30.11
N ALA A 417 -13.14 9.74 -31.34
CA ALA A 417 -13.41 8.79 -32.42
C ALA A 417 -12.31 8.85 -33.48
N THR A 418 -12.34 7.96 -34.45
CA THR A 418 -11.49 8.08 -35.65
C THR A 418 -11.95 9.23 -36.57
N ASP A 419 -13.25 9.54 -36.57
CA ASP A 419 -13.91 10.67 -37.26
C ASP A 419 -15.21 11.00 -36.50
N ARG A 420 -15.22 12.10 -35.73
CA ARG A 420 -16.36 12.50 -34.88
C ARG A 420 -17.63 12.83 -35.67
N GLN A 421 -17.49 13.42 -36.89
CA GLN A 421 -18.64 13.72 -37.69
C GLN A 421 -19.31 12.45 -38.21
N ALA A 422 -18.51 11.48 -38.68
CA ALA A 422 -19.03 10.20 -39.14
C ALA A 422 -19.60 9.39 -37.96
N TRP A 423 -18.99 9.44 -36.78
CA TRP A 423 -19.50 8.82 -35.55
C TRP A 423 -20.89 9.32 -35.17
N THR A 424 -21.10 10.64 -35.31
CA THR A 424 -22.41 11.25 -35.01
C THR A 424 -23.47 10.92 -36.08
N ASP A 425 -23.06 10.81 -37.34
CA ASP A 425 -23.98 10.68 -38.48
C ASP A 425 -24.25 9.21 -38.89
N SER A 426 -23.44 8.24 -38.42
CA SER A 426 -23.53 6.83 -38.83
C SER A 426 -23.20 5.88 -37.69
N PHE A 427 -23.33 4.57 -37.95
CA PHE A 427 -22.95 3.51 -37.04
C PHE A 427 -21.68 2.76 -37.51
N ASP A 428 -20.89 3.33 -38.43
CA ASP A 428 -19.77 2.63 -39.06
C ASP A 428 -18.40 3.04 -38.49
N VAL A 429 -18.36 3.87 -37.45
CA VAL A 429 -17.13 4.46 -36.90
C VAL A 429 -17.04 4.23 -35.40
N PRO A 430 -15.95 3.62 -34.89
CA PRO A 430 -15.79 3.43 -33.45
C PRO A 430 -15.49 4.75 -32.73
N GLY A 431 -15.92 4.81 -31.46
CA GLY A 431 -15.67 6.00 -30.66
C GLY A 431 -16.44 5.97 -29.34
N VAL A 432 -16.14 6.94 -28.48
CA VAL A 432 -16.73 7.08 -27.15
C VAL A 432 -17.16 8.51 -26.89
N LEU A 433 -18.32 8.66 -26.25
CA LEU A 433 -18.73 9.88 -25.57
C LEU A 433 -18.76 9.59 -24.06
N PHE A 434 -18.05 10.40 -23.26
CA PHE A 434 -18.09 10.39 -21.80
C PHE A 434 -18.52 11.76 -21.29
N ALA A 435 -19.52 11.81 -20.42
CA ALA A 435 -20.03 13.05 -19.84
C ALA A 435 -20.25 12.92 -18.32
N LYS A 436 -19.98 14.00 -17.58
CA LYS A 436 -20.37 14.18 -16.18
C LYS A 436 -21.64 14.99 -16.13
N LEU A 437 -22.76 14.33 -15.90
CA LEU A 437 -24.05 14.98 -15.68
C LEU A 437 -24.19 15.40 -14.22
N GLY A 438 -25.00 16.42 -13.95
CA GLY A 438 -25.46 16.70 -12.60
C GLY A 438 -26.22 15.51 -12.01
N GLN A 439 -26.73 15.64 -10.76
CA GLN A 439 -27.61 14.61 -10.22
C GLN A 439 -28.81 14.39 -11.16
N THR A 440 -28.91 13.20 -11.73
CA THR A 440 -30.05 12.77 -12.53
C THR A 440 -31.10 12.11 -11.63
N GLY A 441 -32.26 11.77 -12.18
CA GLY A 441 -33.33 11.10 -11.42
C GLY A 441 -32.95 9.68 -10.99
N ASP A 442 -33.32 8.69 -11.78
CA ASP A 442 -32.87 7.31 -11.60
C ASP A 442 -32.10 6.85 -12.86
N ILE A 443 -31.26 5.84 -12.69
CA ILE A 443 -30.40 5.31 -13.76
C ILE A 443 -31.20 4.89 -15.01
N PRO A 444 -32.29 4.09 -14.88
CA PRO A 444 -33.09 3.72 -16.05
C PRO A 444 -33.66 4.90 -16.82
N SER A 445 -34.10 5.96 -16.13
CA SER A 445 -34.58 7.17 -16.78
C SER A 445 -33.46 7.91 -17.54
N THR A 446 -32.26 7.93 -16.99
CA THR A 446 -31.07 8.53 -17.63
C THR A 446 -30.71 7.74 -18.90
N LEU A 447 -30.67 6.41 -18.83
CA LEU A 447 -30.41 5.56 -20.00
C LEU A 447 -31.47 5.75 -21.08
N LEU A 448 -32.76 5.86 -20.70
CA LEU A 448 -33.84 6.13 -21.66
C LEU A 448 -33.74 7.52 -22.31
N GLU A 449 -33.27 8.52 -21.57
CA GLU A 449 -33.14 9.90 -22.07
C GLU A 449 -31.95 10.06 -23.03
N TYR A 450 -30.80 9.47 -22.71
CA TYR A 450 -29.55 9.69 -23.43
C TYR A 450 -29.12 8.49 -24.31
N GLY A 451 -29.69 7.31 -24.10
CA GLY A 451 -29.25 6.05 -24.72
C GLY A 451 -30.34 5.24 -25.41
N ASP A 452 -31.46 5.83 -25.79
CA ASP A 452 -32.53 5.11 -26.52
C ASP A 452 -32.22 5.01 -28.02
N PHE A 453 -31.73 3.85 -28.45
CA PHE A 453 -31.48 3.52 -29.85
C PHE A 453 -32.52 2.55 -30.42
N SER A 454 -33.68 2.37 -29.77
CA SER A 454 -34.73 1.42 -30.17
C SER A 454 -35.28 1.62 -31.59
N GLY A 455 -35.08 2.82 -32.14
CA GLY A 455 -35.48 3.15 -33.53
C GLY A 455 -34.52 2.62 -34.61
N SER A 456 -33.29 2.24 -34.24
CA SER A 456 -32.21 1.90 -35.19
C SER A 456 -31.46 0.63 -34.86
N CYS A 457 -31.57 0.14 -33.63
CA CYS A 457 -30.84 -1.00 -33.10
C CYS A 457 -31.75 -2.07 -32.49
N THR A 458 -31.23 -3.26 -32.28
CA THR A 458 -31.83 -4.33 -31.50
C THR A 458 -31.46 -4.20 -30.05
N ASP A 459 -32.44 -4.17 -29.13
CA ASP A 459 -32.21 -4.11 -27.69
C ASP A 459 -31.82 -5.49 -27.16
N LEU A 460 -30.64 -5.66 -26.57
CA LEU A 460 -30.17 -6.89 -25.92
C LEU A 460 -30.44 -6.87 -24.41
N GLY A 461 -30.85 -5.74 -23.84
CA GLY A 461 -31.27 -5.63 -22.44
C GLY A 461 -30.44 -4.72 -21.59
N LEU A 462 -30.86 -4.64 -20.33
CA LEU A 462 -30.27 -3.79 -19.30
C LEU A 462 -29.58 -4.67 -18.27
N VAL A 463 -28.35 -4.38 -17.94
CA VAL A 463 -27.50 -5.13 -17.02
C VAL A 463 -27.05 -4.24 -15.87
N ASP A 464 -27.01 -4.78 -14.66
CA ASP A 464 -26.50 -4.06 -13.48
C ASP A 464 -24.97 -3.91 -13.56
N TYR A 465 -24.48 -2.74 -13.21
CA TYR A 465 -23.06 -2.40 -13.15
C TYR A 465 -22.64 -2.04 -11.73
N SER A 466 -21.49 -2.53 -11.30
CA SER A 466 -20.88 -2.14 -10.03
C SER A 466 -19.38 -2.36 -10.09
N ASP A 467 -18.64 -1.30 -9.75
CA ASP A 467 -17.20 -1.33 -9.48
C ASP A 467 -16.92 -0.73 -8.08
N PRO A 468 -15.67 -0.62 -7.62
CA PRO A 468 -15.37 -0.04 -6.31
C PRO A 468 -15.78 1.42 -6.12
N VAL A 469 -15.98 2.17 -7.20
CA VAL A 469 -16.26 3.61 -7.20
C VAL A 469 -17.71 3.91 -7.56
N PHE A 470 -18.28 3.15 -8.53
CA PHE A 470 -19.56 3.44 -9.15
C PHE A 470 -20.53 2.27 -9.03
N THR A 471 -21.81 2.61 -8.97
CA THR A 471 -22.92 1.66 -9.17
C THR A 471 -23.89 2.22 -10.19
N GLY A 472 -24.44 1.35 -11.05
CA GLY A 472 -25.31 1.80 -12.11
C GLY A 472 -25.89 0.69 -12.94
N GLN A 473 -26.18 0.97 -14.19
CA GLN A 473 -26.63 -0.01 -15.19
C GLN A 473 -26.07 0.37 -16.55
N TYR A 474 -25.85 -0.62 -17.39
CA TYR A 474 -25.59 -0.41 -18.81
C TYR A 474 -26.60 -1.12 -19.69
N GLN A 475 -26.81 -0.58 -20.88
CA GLN A 475 -27.68 -1.14 -21.90
C GLN A 475 -26.88 -1.44 -23.16
N VAL A 476 -27.11 -2.62 -23.74
CA VAL A 476 -26.45 -3.06 -24.97
C VAL A 476 -27.45 -3.03 -26.12
N TRP A 477 -27.05 -2.40 -27.20
CA TRP A 477 -27.76 -2.31 -28.45
C TRP A 477 -26.93 -2.98 -29.54
N ASP A 478 -27.55 -3.81 -30.37
CA ASP A 478 -26.88 -4.54 -31.44
C ASP A 478 -27.48 -4.24 -32.81
N ALA A 479 -26.76 -4.60 -33.88
CA ALA A 479 -27.16 -4.47 -35.27
C ALA A 479 -27.65 -3.05 -35.63
N CYS A 480 -26.96 -2.03 -35.13
CA CYS A 480 -27.34 -0.64 -35.25
C CYS A 480 -27.26 -0.14 -36.70
N GLY A 481 -28.33 0.51 -37.17
CA GLY A 481 -28.42 0.96 -38.55
C GLY A 481 -28.44 -0.16 -39.60
N GLY A 482 -28.55 -1.40 -39.20
CA GLY A 482 -28.45 -2.60 -40.05
C GLY A 482 -26.99 -2.97 -40.40
N THR A 483 -26.03 -2.45 -39.65
CA THR A 483 -24.59 -2.79 -39.71
C THR A 483 -24.26 -3.82 -38.62
N ALA A 484 -23.02 -4.33 -38.62
CA ALA A 484 -22.47 -5.16 -37.53
C ALA A 484 -21.86 -4.23 -36.46
N THR A 485 -22.67 -3.39 -35.86
CA THR A 485 -22.22 -2.40 -34.85
C THR A 485 -23.05 -2.54 -33.60
N ALA A 486 -22.38 -2.60 -32.46
CA ALA A 486 -22.98 -2.53 -31.14
C ALA A 486 -22.79 -1.14 -30.52
N ILE A 487 -23.72 -0.74 -29.66
CA ILE A 487 -23.60 0.46 -28.81
C ILE A 487 -23.82 0.03 -27.36
N VAL A 488 -22.88 0.38 -26.51
CA VAL A 488 -22.97 0.19 -25.07
C VAL A 488 -23.17 1.55 -24.40
N VAL A 489 -24.23 1.69 -23.63
CA VAL A 489 -24.54 2.91 -22.88
C VAL A 489 -24.52 2.61 -21.41
N LEU A 490 -23.57 3.19 -20.67
CA LEU A 490 -23.45 3.09 -19.22
C LEU A 490 -23.93 4.38 -18.55
N ALA A 491 -24.77 4.26 -17.53
CA ALA A 491 -25.05 5.31 -16.58
C ALA A 491 -24.73 4.82 -15.15
N ALA A 492 -23.84 5.48 -14.46
CA ALA A 492 -23.38 5.10 -13.14
C ALA A 492 -23.22 6.30 -12.21
N VAL A 493 -23.41 6.07 -10.91
CA VAL A 493 -23.30 7.09 -9.87
C VAL A 493 -22.24 6.67 -8.85
N PRO A 494 -21.45 7.60 -8.30
CA PRO A 494 -20.56 7.32 -7.19
C PRO A 494 -21.37 6.99 -5.92
N VAL A 495 -20.70 6.45 -4.91
CA VAL A 495 -21.34 6.06 -3.62
C VAL A 495 -22.12 7.21 -2.97
N ASP A 496 -21.66 8.45 -3.10
CA ASP A 496 -22.32 9.64 -2.56
C ASP A 496 -23.47 10.19 -3.43
N GLY A 497 -23.65 9.66 -4.64
CA GLY A 497 -24.69 10.08 -5.58
C GLY A 497 -24.58 11.53 -6.05
N SER A 498 -23.40 12.14 -5.99
CA SER A 498 -23.19 13.56 -6.26
C SER A 498 -23.36 13.96 -7.73
N TYR A 499 -23.15 13.03 -8.66
CA TYR A 499 -23.28 13.19 -10.11
C TYR A 499 -23.63 11.87 -10.79
N THR A 500 -23.85 11.91 -12.10
CA THR A 500 -23.98 10.71 -12.94
C THR A 500 -22.90 10.74 -14.02
N ALA A 501 -22.09 9.66 -14.07
CA ALA A 501 -21.22 9.36 -15.19
C ALA A 501 -22.06 8.70 -16.29
N LEU A 502 -22.05 9.28 -17.48
CA LEU A 502 -22.72 8.74 -18.66
C LEU A 502 -21.69 8.44 -19.73
N MET A 503 -21.64 7.19 -20.19
CA MET A 503 -20.80 6.79 -21.30
C MET A 503 -21.60 6.14 -22.41
N LEU A 504 -21.19 6.38 -23.65
CA LEU A 504 -21.72 5.75 -24.83
C LEU A 504 -20.54 5.35 -25.72
N VAL A 505 -20.39 4.04 -25.94
CA VAL A 505 -19.31 3.50 -26.78
C VAL A 505 -19.91 2.81 -27.99
N GLN A 506 -19.45 3.20 -29.18
CA GLN A 506 -19.81 2.57 -30.44
C GLN A 506 -18.71 1.59 -30.84
N VAL A 507 -19.06 0.32 -30.91
CA VAL A 507 -18.18 -0.83 -31.15
C VAL A 507 -18.48 -1.37 -32.54
N VAL A 508 -17.48 -1.38 -33.42
CA VAL A 508 -17.64 -1.78 -34.83
C VAL A 508 -16.87 -3.06 -35.14
N SER A 509 -15.81 -3.35 -34.36
CA SER A 509 -14.93 -4.49 -34.55
C SER A 509 -14.57 -5.15 -33.20
N GLU A 510 -13.95 -6.32 -33.24
CA GLU A 510 -13.42 -6.99 -32.04
C GLU A 510 -12.38 -6.14 -31.30
N ALA A 511 -11.52 -5.38 -32.01
CA ALA A 511 -10.58 -4.47 -31.37
C ALA A 511 -11.28 -3.39 -30.54
N ASP A 512 -12.48 -2.96 -30.96
CA ASP A 512 -13.24 -1.98 -30.21
C ASP A 512 -13.90 -2.58 -28.95
N LEU A 513 -14.13 -3.91 -28.92
CA LEU A 513 -14.54 -4.61 -27.71
C LEU A 513 -13.42 -4.61 -26.65
N GLU A 514 -12.16 -4.89 -27.06
CA GLU A 514 -11.01 -4.77 -26.15
C GLU A 514 -10.85 -3.31 -25.66
N ALA A 515 -11.06 -2.35 -26.56
CA ALA A 515 -11.03 -0.92 -26.20
C ALA A 515 -12.16 -0.53 -25.21
N LEU A 516 -13.33 -1.17 -25.30
CA LEU A 516 -14.46 -0.95 -24.39
C LEU A 516 -14.06 -1.26 -22.94
N ASP A 517 -13.36 -2.37 -22.70
CA ASP A 517 -12.86 -2.72 -21.36
C ASP A 517 -11.92 -1.65 -20.83
N ARG A 518 -10.94 -1.24 -21.64
CA ARG A 518 -9.98 -0.20 -21.25
C ARG A 518 -10.66 1.13 -20.94
N ILE A 519 -11.64 1.51 -21.72
CA ILE A 519 -12.45 2.72 -21.55
C ILE A 519 -13.20 2.68 -20.22
N PHE A 520 -13.87 1.57 -19.91
CA PHE A 520 -14.68 1.42 -18.70
C PHE A 520 -13.84 1.19 -17.43
N GLN A 521 -12.59 0.78 -17.57
CA GLN A 521 -11.65 0.66 -16.45
C GLN A 521 -10.94 1.98 -16.11
N THR A 522 -10.81 2.88 -17.09
CA THR A 522 -9.97 4.08 -16.94
C THR A 522 -10.75 5.38 -16.80
N PHE A 523 -12.09 5.35 -17.01
CA PHE A 523 -12.85 6.56 -16.80
C PHE A 523 -12.84 6.99 -15.34
N ASN A 524 -12.66 8.29 -15.13
CA ASN A 524 -12.66 8.84 -13.78
C ASN A 524 -13.18 10.29 -13.78
N VAL A 525 -13.71 10.69 -12.64
CA VAL A 525 -14.14 12.06 -12.36
C VAL A 525 -13.22 12.66 -11.33
N ILE A 526 -12.48 13.70 -11.72
CA ILE A 526 -11.34 14.26 -10.94
C ILE A 526 -11.79 15.48 -10.08
N GLY A 527 -13.06 15.80 -9.96
CA GLY A 527 -13.41 16.97 -9.15
C GLY A 527 -14.82 17.44 -9.27
#